data_a184b2323723c261f3f3693cb7a09cb1
#
_entry.id   a184b2323723c261f3f3693cb7a09cb1
#
_cell.length_a   1.000
_cell.length_b   1.000
_cell.length_c   1.000
_cell.angle_alpha   90.00
_cell.angle_beta   90.00
_cell.angle_gamma   90.00
#
_symmetry.space_group_name_H-M   'P 1'
#
loop_
_entity.id
_entity.type
_entity.pdbx_description
1 polymer ?
#
loop_
_entity_poly.entity_id
_entity_poly.type
_entity_poly.pdbx_seq_one_letter_code
_entity_poly.pdbx_strand_id
1 'polypeptide(L)'
;MIEIKDITVSEYSEMEDKSEYDFAIDFAFTFQQSKDVYQIGDVTDLPFGVVKDMQDEIENGEMNFVRRCFWIDKIKSKKSGTWIGKEKLINFITGSNYLINEIEKLMNTERIVFTHEPTIEEEAAGLDRFNGLGIYMQLRKLAGNDITKIEAVKQLPYALCFTELYTMKQEYDFQKELNEIYKSKNHD
;
A
#
# COMPACT_ATOMS: atom_id res chain seq x y z
N MET A 1 -13.10 -34.92 -1.68
CA MET A 1 -12.68 -33.56 -2.14
C MET A 1 -13.43 -32.59 -1.24
N ILE A 2 -12.77 -31.94 -0.31
CA ILE A 2 -13.40 -30.98 0.60
C ILE A 2 -13.71 -29.71 -0.18
N GLU A 3 -14.95 -29.27 -0.18
CA GLU A 3 -15.31 -28.05 -0.88
C GLU A 3 -15.01 -26.84 0.03
N ILE A 4 -13.93 -26.13 -0.25
CA ILE A 4 -13.55 -24.86 0.40
C ILE A 4 -14.71 -23.86 0.48
N LYS A 5 -15.69 -24.00 -0.39
CA LYS A 5 -16.86 -23.10 -0.50
C LYS A 5 -17.72 -23.01 0.75
N ASP A 6 -17.66 -24.01 1.63
CA ASP A 6 -18.57 -24.11 2.78
C ASP A 6 -17.90 -23.78 4.12
N ILE A 7 -16.60 -23.58 4.14
CA ILE A 7 -15.84 -23.27 5.35
C ILE A 7 -15.80 -21.76 5.59
N THR A 8 -15.98 -21.36 6.84
CA THR A 8 -15.84 -19.98 7.29
C THR A 8 -14.37 -19.67 7.68
N VAL A 9 -14.04 -18.38 7.71
CA VAL A 9 -12.72 -17.91 8.17
C VAL A 9 -12.43 -18.36 9.60
N SER A 10 -13.44 -18.36 10.49
CA SER A 10 -13.31 -18.82 11.87
C SER A 10 -12.97 -20.31 11.96
N GLU A 11 -13.75 -21.14 11.25
CA GLU A 11 -13.53 -22.58 11.22
C GLU A 11 -12.14 -22.94 10.73
N TYR A 12 -11.68 -22.29 9.64
CA TYR A 12 -10.31 -22.48 9.16
C TYR A 12 -9.27 -22.03 10.18
N SER A 13 -9.47 -20.91 10.87
CA SER A 13 -8.49 -20.40 11.84
C SER A 13 -8.30 -21.31 13.04
N GLU A 14 -9.36 -22.04 13.42
CA GLU A 14 -9.41 -22.95 14.57
C GLU A 14 -8.94 -24.39 14.25
N MET A 15 -8.73 -24.73 12.98
CA MET A 15 -8.23 -26.05 12.59
C MET A 15 -6.81 -26.31 13.10
N GLU A 16 -6.59 -27.46 13.71
CA GLU A 16 -5.26 -27.92 14.13
C GLU A 16 -4.41 -28.34 12.92
N ASP A 17 -5.00 -29.06 11.95
CA ASP A 17 -4.36 -29.45 10.70
C ASP A 17 -5.04 -28.72 9.52
N LYS A 18 -4.26 -27.89 8.83
CA LYS A 18 -4.68 -27.10 7.69
C LYS A 18 -4.16 -27.62 6.35
N SER A 19 -3.35 -28.68 6.38
CA SER A 19 -2.60 -29.15 5.20
C SER A 19 -3.46 -29.48 3.97
N GLU A 20 -4.67 -29.98 4.18
CA GLU A 20 -5.61 -30.27 3.07
C GLU A 20 -6.17 -28.98 2.42
N TYR A 21 -6.21 -27.88 3.18
CA TYR A 21 -6.73 -26.60 2.70
C TYR A 21 -5.64 -25.66 2.19
N ASP A 22 -4.43 -25.77 2.73
CA ASP A 22 -3.32 -24.87 2.40
C ASP A 22 -3.02 -24.89 0.91
N PHE A 23 -2.93 -26.08 0.29
CA PHE A 23 -2.73 -26.19 -1.16
C PHE A 23 -3.86 -25.55 -1.97
N ALA A 24 -5.11 -25.78 -1.57
CA ALA A 24 -6.26 -25.24 -2.29
C ALA A 24 -6.43 -23.73 -2.05
N ILE A 25 -6.00 -23.24 -0.89
CA ILE A 25 -5.94 -21.82 -0.54
C ILE A 25 -4.85 -21.15 -1.36
N ASP A 26 -3.64 -21.69 -1.42
CA ASP A 26 -2.54 -21.16 -2.22
C ASP A 26 -2.90 -21.12 -3.70
N PHE A 27 -3.58 -22.14 -4.20
CA PHE A 27 -4.11 -22.16 -5.56
C PHE A 27 -5.17 -21.06 -5.77
N ALA A 28 -6.12 -20.90 -4.85
CA ALA A 28 -7.15 -19.88 -4.92
C ALA A 28 -6.55 -18.47 -4.80
N PHE A 29 -5.53 -18.29 -3.97
CA PHE A 29 -4.78 -17.04 -3.88
C PHE A 29 -4.13 -16.64 -5.21
N THR A 30 -3.74 -17.59 -6.04
CA THR A 30 -3.10 -17.30 -7.33
C THR A 30 -4.09 -16.85 -8.40
N PHE A 31 -5.32 -17.33 -8.38
CA PHE A 31 -6.23 -17.18 -9.52
C PHE A 31 -7.53 -16.43 -9.26
N GLN A 32 -7.96 -16.26 -8.01
CA GLN A 32 -9.26 -15.66 -7.71
C GLN A 32 -9.09 -14.27 -7.07
N GLN A 33 -9.66 -13.27 -7.73
CA GLN A 33 -9.69 -11.88 -7.26
C GLN A 33 -11.08 -11.29 -7.50
N SER A 34 -11.67 -10.63 -6.51
CA SER A 34 -12.92 -9.91 -6.68
C SER A 34 -13.06 -8.76 -5.68
N LYS A 35 -13.32 -7.56 -6.21
CA LYS A 35 -13.64 -6.37 -5.41
C LYS A 35 -15.04 -6.41 -4.84
N ASP A 36 -15.94 -7.14 -5.48
CA ASP A 36 -17.38 -7.10 -5.18
C ASP A 36 -17.73 -7.85 -3.90
N VAL A 37 -16.89 -8.79 -3.48
CA VAL A 37 -17.11 -9.63 -2.29
C VAL A 37 -17.30 -8.81 -1.03
N TYR A 38 -16.46 -7.78 -0.82
CA TYR A 38 -16.53 -6.90 0.36
C TYR A 38 -16.96 -5.49 0.03
N GLN A 39 -17.39 -5.23 -1.20
CA GLN A 39 -17.64 -3.87 -1.68
C GLN A 39 -16.45 -2.96 -1.40
N ILE A 40 -15.24 -3.50 -1.58
CA ILE A 40 -14.00 -2.73 -1.50
C ILE A 40 -14.09 -1.69 -2.60
N GLY A 41 -14.09 -0.42 -2.23
CA GLY A 41 -14.03 0.69 -3.16
C GLY A 41 -12.67 0.78 -3.85
N ASP A 42 -12.43 1.89 -4.50
CA ASP A 42 -11.10 2.17 -5.05
C ASP A 42 -10.09 2.28 -3.89
N VAL A 43 -9.01 1.50 -3.96
CA VAL A 43 -7.96 1.53 -2.92
C VAL A 43 -7.28 2.90 -2.82
N THR A 44 -7.37 3.70 -3.87
CA THR A 44 -6.87 5.09 -3.88
C THR A 44 -7.70 6.05 -3.03
N ASP A 45 -8.93 5.66 -2.67
CA ASP A 45 -9.79 6.41 -1.74
C ASP A 45 -9.51 6.06 -0.27
N LEU A 46 -8.74 5.00 -0.01
CA LEU A 46 -8.34 4.64 1.36
C LEU A 46 -7.45 5.73 1.95
N PRO A 47 -7.46 5.89 3.30
CA PRO A 47 -6.54 6.80 3.98
C PRO A 47 -5.08 6.51 3.63
N PHE A 48 -4.31 7.57 3.37
CA PHE A 48 -2.90 7.46 2.97
C PHE A 48 -2.07 6.61 3.95
N GLY A 49 -2.26 6.82 5.26
CA GLY A 49 -1.57 6.03 6.29
C GLY A 49 -1.92 4.55 6.21
N VAL A 50 -3.19 4.20 5.93
CA VAL A 50 -3.65 2.81 5.78
C VAL A 50 -2.96 2.13 4.60
N VAL A 51 -2.91 2.80 3.45
CA VAL A 51 -2.23 2.26 2.26
C VAL A 51 -0.74 2.07 2.53
N LYS A 52 -0.08 3.04 3.18
CA LYS A 52 1.35 2.96 3.51
C LYS A 52 1.67 1.85 4.51
N ASP A 53 0.86 1.67 5.53
CA ASP A 53 1.01 0.57 6.48
C ASP A 53 0.89 -0.80 5.78
N MET A 54 -0.06 -0.93 4.82
CA MET A 54 -0.21 -2.15 4.04
C MET A 54 0.97 -2.39 3.10
N GLN A 55 1.49 -1.34 2.45
CA GLN A 55 2.69 -1.43 1.61
C GLN A 55 3.89 -1.94 2.40
N ASP A 56 4.12 -1.37 3.60
CA ASP A 56 5.20 -1.78 4.49
C ASP A 56 5.08 -3.26 4.91
N GLU A 57 3.90 -3.71 5.30
CA GLU A 57 3.66 -5.11 5.64
C GLU A 57 3.86 -6.07 4.45
N ILE A 58 3.51 -5.65 3.22
CA ILE A 58 3.76 -6.45 2.01
C ILE A 58 5.27 -6.53 1.72
N GLU A 59 5.99 -5.41 1.79
CA GLU A 59 7.45 -5.37 1.55
C GLU A 59 8.23 -6.21 2.56
N ASN A 60 7.81 -6.21 3.82
CA ASN A 60 8.44 -6.98 4.89
C ASN A 60 8.02 -8.46 4.93
N GLY A 61 7.10 -8.89 4.06
CA GLY A 61 6.58 -10.25 4.04
C GLY A 61 5.68 -10.57 5.25
N GLU A 62 5.15 -9.56 5.92
CA GLU A 62 4.31 -9.69 7.11
C GLU A 62 2.82 -9.91 6.80
N MET A 63 2.42 -9.80 5.52
CA MET A 63 1.04 -9.90 5.07
C MET A 63 0.53 -11.35 5.09
N ASN A 64 0.55 -11.98 6.26
CA ASN A 64 0.04 -13.33 6.50
C ASN A 64 -1.50 -13.35 6.63
N PHE A 65 -2.07 -14.53 6.80
CA PHE A 65 -3.52 -14.73 6.91
C PHE A 65 -4.18 -13.84 7.98
N VAL A 66 -3.58 -13.73 9.17
CA VAL A 66 -4.11 -12.92 10.28
C VAL A 66 -4.12 -11.44 9.93
N ARG A 67 -3.03 -10.94 9.31
CA ARG A 67 -2.94 -9.54 8.86
C ARG A 67 -3.94 -9.25 7.76
N ARG A 68 -4.15 -10.18 6.83
CA ARG A 68 -5.19 -10.07 5.79
C ARG A 68 -6.59 -9.97 6.40
N CYS A 69 -6.92 -10.78 7.42
CA CYS A 69 -8.18 -10.69 8.16
C CYS A 69 -8.35 -9.30 8.79
N PHE A 70 -7.30 -8.80 9.44
CA PHE A 70 -7.31 -7.48 10.07
C PHE A 70 -7.60 -6.36 9.05
N TRP A 71 -6.90 -6.36 7.91
CA TRP A 71 -7.07 -5.32 6.89
C TRP A 71 -8.44 -5.37 6.24
N ILE A 72 -8.92 -6.55 5.86
CA ILE A 72 -10.27 -6.71 5.30
C ILE A 72 -11.32 -6.23 6.30
N ASP A 73 -11.19 -6.55 7.59
CA ASP A 73 -12.15 -6.10 8.62
C ASP A 73 -12.10 -4.59 8.83
N LYS A 74 -10.92 -3.98 8.70
CA LYS A 74 -10.71 -2.53 8.84
C LYS A 74 -11.28 -1.73 7.66
N ILE A 75 -11.16 -2.23 6.43
CA ILE A 75 -11.52 -1.49 5.21
C ILE A 75 -12.89 -1.83 4.65
N LYS A 76 -13.44 -3.02 4.97
CA LYS A 76 -14.79 -3.38 4.50
C LYS A 76 -15.80 -2.32 4.91
N SER A 77 -16.76 -2.07 4.02
CA SER A 77 -17.83 -1.12 4.32
C SER A 77 -18.54 -1.50 5.61
N LYS A 78 -18.77 -0.53 6.50
CA LYS A 78 -19.56 -0.70 7.73
C LYS A 78 -20.98 -1.23 7.45
N LYS A 79 -21.45 -1.15 6.21
CA LYS A 79 -22.75 -1.72 5.78
C LYS A 79 -22.77 -3.25 5.77
N SER A 80 -21.61 -3.90 5.68
CA SER A 80 -21.52 -5.37 5.66
C SER A 80 -21.91 -6.01 7.00
N GLY A 81 -21.78 -5.31 8.12
CA GLY A 81 -22.27 -5.73 9.46
C GLY A 81 -21.77 -7.10 9.97
N THR A 82 -21.17 -7.89 9.12
CA THR A 82 -20.75 -9.26 9.40
C THR A 82 -19.31 -9.29 9.85
N TRP A 83 -19.04 -9.87 11.02
CA TRP A 83 -17.68 -10.13 11.47
C TRP A 83 -16.98 -11.08 10.49
N ILE A 84 -15.71 -10.78 10.14
CA ILE A 84 -14.92 -11.53 9.14
C ILE A 84 -14.89 -13.05 9.41
N GLY A 85 -14.91 -13.47 10.66
CA GLY A 85 -14.90 -14.88 11.04
C GLY A 85 -16.11 -15.68 10.55
N LYS A 86 -17.25 -15.02 10.25
CA LYS A 86 -18.46 -15.65 9.70
C LYS A 86 -18.49 -15.68 8.18
N GLU A 87 -17.53 -15.03 7.52
CA GLU A 87 -17.44 -15.05 6.06
C GLU A 87 -16.97 -16.41 5.55
N LYS A 88 -17.43 -16.78 4.37
CA LYS A 88 -16.90 -17.94 3.68
C LYS A 88 -15.44 -17.72 3.33
N LEU A 89 -14.61 -18.74 3.57
CA LEU A 89 -13.18 -18.66 3.32
C LEU A 89 -12.84 -18.24 1.88
N ILE A 90 -13.60 -18.76 0.89
CA ILE A 90 -13.41 -18.40 -0.52
C ILE A 90 -13.64 -16.91 -0.78
N ASN A 91 -14.64 -16.30 -0.14
CA ASN A 91 -14.90 -14.86 -0.26
C ASN A 91 -13.74 -14.05 0.34
N PHE A 92 -13.26 -14.48 1.50
CA PHE A 92 -12.10 -13.85 2.14
C PHE A 92 -10.86 -13.91 1.24
N ILE A 93 -10.57 -15.07 0.65
CA ILE A 93 -9.43 -15.25 -0.24
C ILE A 93 -9.54 -14.30 -1.44
N THR A 94 -10.68 -14.32 -2.15
CA THR A 94 -10.86 -13.50 -3.35
C THR A 94 -10.80 -12.00 -3.08
N GLY A 95 -11.40 -11.55 -1.98
CA GLY A 95 -11.36 -10.14 -1.58
C GLY A 95 -9.99 -9.67 -1.10
N SER A 96 -9.30 -10.51 -0.31
CA SER A 96 -7.95 -10.18 0.16
C SER A 96 -6.92 -10.16 -0.96
N ASN A 97 -7.03 -11.07 -1.94
CA ASN A 97 -6.18 -11.06 -3.12
C ASN A 97 -6.37 -9.81 -3.96
N TYR A 98 -7.64 -9.43 -4.20
CA TYR A 98 -7.93 -8.17 -4.90
C TYR A 98 -7.23 -7.00 -4.20
N LEU A 99 -7.40 -6.86 -2.89
CA LEU A 99 -6.82 -5.78 -2.12
C LEU A 99 -5.30 -5.73 -2.23
N ILE A 100 -4.62 -6.87 -2.02
CA ILE A 100 -3.16 -6.95 -2.08
C ILE A 100 -2.66 -6.58 -3.48
N ASN A 101 -3.24 -7.13 -4.52
CA ASN A 101 -2.84 -6.82 -5.89
C ASN A 101 -3.02 -5.34 -6.26
N GLU A 102 -4.09 -4.71 -5.77
CA GLU A 102 -4.25 -3.26 -5.99
C GLU A 102 -3.19 -2.45 -5.23
N ILE A 103 -2.86 -2.83 -3.98
CA ILE A 103 -1.77 -2.18 -3.23
C ILE A 103 -0.41 -2.38 -3.93
N GLU A 104 -0.11 -3.59 -4.42
CA GLU A 104 1.11 -3.86 -5.18
C GLU A 104 1.22 -3.03 -6.47
N LYS A 105 0.09 -2.79 -7.17
CA LYS A 105 0.04 -1.87 -8.31
C LYS A 105 0.39 -0.43 -7.91
N LEU A 106 -0.12 0.03 -6.77
CA LEU A 106 0.23 1.35 -6.24
C LEU A 106 1.72 1.43 -5.92
N MET A 107 2.29 0.41 -5.26
CA MET A 107 3.73 0.33 -4.96
C MET A 107 4.58 0.41 -6.23
N ASN A 108 4.20 -0.35 -7.27
CA ASN A 108 4.89 -0.32 -8.55
C ASN A 108 4.78 1.05 -9.23
N THR A 109 3.62 1.69 -9.17
CA THR A 109 3.43 3.05 -9.69
C THR A 109 4.32 4.05 -8.95
N GLU A 110 4.34 4.00 -7.61
CA GLU A 110 5.23 4.85 -6.80
C GLU A 110 6.70 4.63 -7.15
N ARG A 111 7.11 3.37 -7.30
CA ARG A 111 8.49 3.04 -7.67
C ARG A 111 8.87 3.66 -9.01
N ILE A 112 8.00 3.58 -10.02
CA ILE A 112 8.25 4.19 -11.32
C ILE A 112 8.31 5.71 -11.23
N VAL A 113 7.37 6.31 -10.51
CA VAL A 113 7.22 7.77 -10.44
C VAL A 113 8.30 8.42 -9.59
N PHE A 114 8.65 7.83 -8.43
CA PHE A 114 9.51 8.44 -7.43
C PHE A 114 10.94 7.87 -7.40
N THR A 115 11.29 6.98 -8.33
CA THR A 115 12.68 6.54 -8.46
C THR A 115 13.57 7.75 -8.73
N HIS A 116 14.63 7.86 -7.95
CA HIS A 116 15.71 8.84 -8.09
C HIS A 116 17.03 8.10 -8.08
N GLU A 117 17.84 8.32 -9.11
CA GLU A 117 19.22 7.85 -9.11
C GLU A 117 20.09 8.95 -8.47
N PRO A 118 20.73 8.65 -7.32
CA PRO A 118 21.54 9.65 -6.65
C PRO A 118 22.71 10.11 -7.53
N THR A 119 23.03 11.39 -7.47
CA THR A 119 24.28 11.89 -8.06
C THR A 119 25.45 11.61 -7.12
N ILE A 120 26.69 11.67 -7.66
CA ILE A 120 27.93 11.51 -6.87
C ILE A 120 27.99 12.55 -5.74
N GLU A 121 27.49 13.75 -5.98
CA GLU A 121 27.45 14.83 -4.99
C GLU A 121 26.44 14.55 -3.88
N GLU A 122 25.29 13.97 -4.21
CA GLU A 122 24.25 13.57 -3.23
C GLU A 122 24.77 12.43 -2.35
N GLU A 123 25.45 11.44 -2.94
CA GLU A 123 26.11 10.36 -2.19
C GLU A 123 27.21 10.92 -1.26
N ALA A 124 28.07 11.81 -1.78
CA ALA A 124 29.12 12.44 -1.00
C ALA A 124 28.58 13.33 0.12
N ALA A 125 27.40 13.94 -0.08
CA ALA A 125 26.68 14.70 0.95
C ALA A 125 26.06 13.80 2.03
N GLY A 126 26.08 12.48 1.86
CA GLY A 126 25.58 11.50 2.83
C GLY A 126 24.07 11.32 2.75
N LEU A 127 23.56 11.08 1.55
CA LEU A 127 22.12 10.75 1.30
C LEU A 127 21.63 9.60 2.18
N ASP A 128 22.51 8.65 2.51
CA ASP A 128 22.21 7.49 3.36
C ASP A 128 21.61 7.82 4.73
N ARG A 129 21.87 9.03 5.25
CA ARG A 129 21.28 9.49 6.53
C ARG A 129 19.77 9.55 6.52
N PHE A 130 19.14 9.52 5.34
CA PHE A 130 17.69 9.52 5.16
C PHE A 130 17.09 8.11 4.99
N ASN A 131 17.95 7.08 4.94
CA ASN A 131 17.48 5.70 4.86
C ASN A 131 16.59 5.37 6.06
N GLY A 132 15.47 4.71 5.81
CA GLY A 132 14.47 4.39 6.82
C GLY A 132 13.50 5.53 7.19
N LEU A 133 13.67 6.74 6.63
CA LEU A 133 12.77 7.87 6.87
C LEU A 133 11.72 8.07 5.77
N GLY A 134 11.62 7.14 4.81
CA GLY A 134 10.87 7.32 3.56
C GLY A 134 9.44 7.85 3.75
N ILE A 135 8.58 7.09 4.43
CA ILE A 135 7.19 7.51 4.68
C ILE A 135 7.10 8.77 5.55
N TYR A 136 7.97 8.88 6.57
CA TYR A 136 7.96 10.06 7.43
C TYR A 136 8.30 11.34 6.65
N MET A 137 9.25 11.27 5.72
CA MET A 137 9.61 12.41 4.87
C MET A 137 8.46 12.82 3.94
N GLN A 138 7.71 11.85 3.39
CA GLN A 138 6.51 12.11 2.59
C GLN A 138 5.44 12.81 3.43
N LEU A 139 5.12 12.26 4.60
CA LEU A 139 4.13 12.82 5.53
C LEU A 139 4.52 14.24 5.97
N ARG A 140 5.79 14.45 6.30
CA ARG A 140 6.30 15.76 6.70
C ARG A 140 6.17 16.79 5.58
N LYS A 141 6.50 16.42 4.34
CA LYS A 141 6.31 17.29 3.17
C LYS A 141 4.85 17.65 2.96
N LEU A 142 3.96 16.66 2.94
CA LEU A 142 2.51 16.86 2.80
C LEU A 142 1.91 17.70 3.94
N ALA A 143 2.47 17.62 5.14
CA ALA A 143 2.07 18.44 6.29
C ALA A 143 2.66 19.87 6.23
N GLY A 144 3.38 20.26 5.19
CA GLY A 144 4.05 21.56 5.09
C GLY A 144 5.12 21.76 6.15
N ASN A 145 5.82 20.69 6.57
CA ASN A 145 6.77 20.62 7.69
C ASN A 145 6.17 20.88 9.09
N ASP A 146 4.86 20.89 9.23
CA ASP A 146 4.14 21.01 10.50
C ASP A 146 3.81 19.63 11.06
N ILE A 147 4.57 19.20 12.08
CA ILE A 147 4.43 17.86 12.68
C ILE A 147 3.04 17.64 13.32
N THR A 148 2.35 18.71 13.70
CA THR A 148 1.01 18.60 14.30
C THR A 148 -0.06 18.18 13.30
N LYS A 149 0.21 18.29 11.99
CA LYS A 149 -0.70 17.92 10.90
C LYS A 149 -0.48 16.51 10.36
N ILE A 150 0.58 15.81 10.78
CA ILE A 150 0.94 14.49 10.23
C ILE A 150 -0.23 13.50 10.37
N GLU A 151 -0.88 13.44 11.53
CA GLU A 151 -2.00 12.52 11.74
C GLU A 151 -3.22 12.88 10.87
N ALA A 152 -3.45 14.16 10.62
CA ALA A 152 -4.50 14.60 9.69
C ALA A 152 -4.17 14.18 8.23
N VAL A 153 -2.91 14.32 7.81
CA VAL A 153 -2.44 13.89 6.49
C VAL A 153 -2.63 12.37 6.29
N LYS A 154 -2.34 11.56 7.30
CA LYS A 154 -2.56 10.11 7.24
C LYS A 154 -4.01 9.72 6.95
N GLN A 155 -4.97 10.58 7.28
CA GLN A 155 -6.40 10.33 7.07
C GLN A 155 -6.90 10.83 5.70
N LEU A 156 -6.10 11.57 4.95
CA LEU A 156 -6.46 12.01 3.59
C LEU A 156 -6.47 10.82 2.62
N PRO A 157 -7.31 10.85 1.57
CA PRO A 157 -7.29 9.84 0.52
C PRO A 157 -5.89 9.70 -0.10
N TYR A 158 -5.49 8.45 -0.36
CA TYR A 158 -4.20 8.16 -0.99
C TYR A 158 -4.02 8.91 -2.32
N ALA A 159 -5.06 8.93 -3.18
CA ALA A 159 -5.00 9.63 -4.47
C ALA A 159 -4.63 11.10 -4.33
N LEU A 160 -5.18 11.78 -3.32
CA LEU A 160 -4.88 13.20 -3.07
C LEU A 160 -3.42 13.38 -2.64
N CYS A 161 -2.96 12.58 -1.71
CA CYS A 161 -1.57 12.62 -1.23
C CYS A 161 -0.56 12.27 -2.33
N PHE A 162 -0.86 11.25 -3.14
CA PHE A 162 -0.02 10.87 -4.27
C PHE A 162 0.07 12.00 -5.31
N THR A 163 -1.06 12.62 -5.66
CA THR A 163 -1.08 13.73 -6.61
C THR A 163 -0.23 14.91 -6.12
N GLU A 164 -0.33 15.25 -4.85
CA GLU A 164 0.46 16.33 -4.26
C GLU A 164 1.97 16.02 -4.28
N LEU A 165 2.35 14.80 -3.89
CA LEU A 165 3.76 14.35 -3.95
C LEU A 165 4.29 14.36 -5.39
N TYR A 166 3.46 13.93 -6.35
CA TYR A 166 3.80 13.98 -7.77
C TYR A 166 4.01 15.40 -8.26
N THR A 167 3.13 16.32 -7.88
CA THR A 167 3.25 17.75 -8.22
C THR A 167 4.55 18.34 -7.65
N MET A 168 4.84 18.09 -6.38
CA MET A 168 6.08 18.53 -5.75
C MET A 168 7.34 18.00 -6.48
N LYS A 169 7.28 16.74 -6.95
CA LYS A 169 8.36 16.16 -7.74
C LYS A 169 8.52 16.88 -9.08
N GLN A 170 7.44 17.13 -9.81
CA GLN A 170 7.49 17.85 -11.09
C GLN A 170 8.04 19.28 -10.93
N GLU A 171 7.66 19.98 -9.86
CA GLU A 171 8.21 21.30 -9.54
C GLU A 171 9.72 21.24 -9.24
N TYR A 172 10.15 20.23 -8.48
CA TYR A 172 11.58 20.02 -8.19
C TYR A 172 12.38 19.73 -9.46
N ASP A 173 11.90 18.82 -10.31
CA ASP A 173 12.58 18.42 -11.54
C ASP A 173 12.68 19.64 -12.49
N PHE A 174 11.59 20.41 -12.63
CA PHE A 174 11.60 21.65 -13.41
C PHE A 174 12.62 22.66 -12.88
N GLN A 175 12.69 22.90 -11.58
CA GLN A 175 13.65 23.84 -11.00
C GLN A 175 15.10 23.37 -11.19
N LYS A 176 15.35 22.06 -11.10
CA LYS A 176 16.65 21.48 -11.35
C LYS A 176 17.10 21.71 -12.79
N GLU A 177 16.25 21.38 -13.77
CA GLU A 177 16.52 21.59 -15.20
C GLU A 177 16.75 23.08 -15.51
N LEU A 178 15.94 23.96 -14.97
CA LEU A 178 16.08 25.40 -15.14
C LEU A 178 17.44 25.91 -14.61
N ASN A 179 17.87 25.44 -13.46
CA ASN A 179 19.14 25.79 -12.87
C ASN A 179 20.35 25.28 -13.72
N GLU A 180 20.23 24.11 -14.32
CA GLU A 180 21.24 23.57 -15.24
C GLU A 180 21.37 24.42 -16.50
N ILE A 181 20.25 24.87 -17.07
CA ILE A 181 20.22 25.80 -18.21
C ILE A 181 20.89 27.15 -17.86
N TYR A 182 20.63 27.69 -16.68
CA TYR A 182 21.28 28.94 -16.26
C TYR A 182 22.79 28.79 -16.04
N LYS A 183 23.22 27.65 -15.47
CA LYS A 183 24.64 27.38 -15.29
C LYS A 183 25.37 27.26 -16.62
N SER A 184 24.81 26.58 -17.61
CA SER A 184 25.41 26.43 -18.93
C SER A 184 25.57 27.77 -19.64
N LYS A 185 24.61 28.70 -19.52
CA LYS A 185 24.68 30.04 -20.13
C LYS A 185 25.66 30.99 -19.49
N ASN A 186 26.07 30.74 -18.24
CA ASN A 186 27.03 31.60 -17.54
C ASN A 186 28.50 31.12 -17.70
N HIS A 187 28.74 30.03 -18.41
CA HIS A 187 30.07 29.49 -18.71
C HIS A 187 30.53 29.78 -20.16
N ASP A 188 29.68 30.40 -20.98
CA ASP A 188 30.01 30.94 -22.30
C ASP A 188 30.28 32.47 -22.22
#